data_ed94a4a79768b75c55b67fed89591d6c
#
_entry.id   ed94a4a79768b75c55b67fed89591d6c
#
_cell.length_a   1.000
_cell.length_b   1.000
_cell.length_c   1.000
_cell.angle_alpha   90.00
_cell.angle_beta   90.00
_cell.angle_gamma   90.00
#
_symmetry.space_group_name_H-M   'P 1'
#
loop_
_entity.id
_entity.type
_entity.pdbx_description
1 polymer ?
#
loop_
_entity_poly.entity_id
_entity_poly.type
_entity_poly.pdbx_seq_one_letter_code
_entity_poly.pdbx_strand_id
1 'polypeptide(L)'
;FTPMLAGESDNVLLSLFYMALKGGLVILLTIISAKYLIPQLLYRIAKTKNEELFLLSIIVTCFAVAYATSLLGLSLGLGAFLAGLIISESEYSHHATGKILPFREIFLSFFFVSVGMLFDIGFLAENLLLILALVLLTFLVKFIVTSMAVKSLGSSFKESFIVGFSIFQVGEFSLLLAKEGLKYELLDNTTYQFFLAISILTMIITPFVLKQREKLEIGRAHV
;
A
#
# COMPACT_ATOMS: atom_id res chain seq x y z
N PHE A 1 0.67 11.58 -11.57
CA PHE A 1 -0.16 12.79 -11.35
C PHE A 1 0.54 13.83 -10.47
N THR A 2 1.34 13.46 -9.47
CA THR A 2 1.99 14.40 -8.53
C THR A 2 2.80 15.51 -9.22
N PRO A 3 3.68 15.22 -10.24
CA PRO A 3 4.40 16.27 -10.95
C PRO A 3 3.50 17.27 -11.69
N MET A 4 2.35 16.80 -12.18
CA MET A 4 1.38 17.67 -12.88
C MET A 4 0.66 18.63 -11.93
N LEU A 5 0.37 18.17 -10.70
CA LEU A 5 -0.23 19.00 -9.65
C LEU A 5 0.76 20.08 -9.18
N ALA A 6 2.05 19.83 -9.31
CA ALA A 6 3.12 20.80 -9.03
C ALA A 6 3.33 21.85 -10.13
N GLY A 7 2.57 21.80 -11.24
CA GLY A 7 2.64 22.80 -12.31
C GLY A 7 3.76 22.60 -13.34
N GLU A 8 4.40 21.41 -13.34
CA GLU A 8 5.51 21.10 -14.26
C GLU A 8 5.09 20.82 -15.72
N SER A 9 3.81 21.05 -16.09
CA SER A 9 3.34 20.78 -17.46
C SER A 9 2.69 21.98 -18.11
N ASP A 10 3.22 22.42 -19.25
CA ASP A 10 2.67 23.52 -20.07
C ASP A 10 1.30 23.17 -20.69
N ASN A 11 0.95 21.89 -20.81
CA ASN A 11 -0.31 21.45 -21.42
C ASN A 11 -0.90 20.25 -20.66
N VAL A 12 -1.70 20.55 -19.63
CA VAL A 12 -2.28 19.57 -18.71
C VAL A 12 -3.08 18.46 -19.45
N LEU A 13 -3.85 18.87 -20.47
CA LEU A 13 -4.71 17.92 -21.22
C LEU A 13 -3.87 16.91 -22.03
N LEU A 14 -2.80 17.36 -22.67
CA LEU A 14 -1.88 16.54 -23.45
C LEU A 14 -1.11 15.57 -22.53
N SER A 15 -0.66 16.07 -21.39
CA SER A 15 0.05 15.26 -20.39
C SER A 15 -0.87 14.20 -19.78
N LEU A 16 -2.13 14.50 -19.50
CA LEU A 16 -3.14 13.52 -19.06
C LEU A 16 -3.37 12.44 -20.12
N PHE A 17 -3.47 12.82 -21.39
CA PHE A 17 -3.63 11.88 -22.49
C PHE A 17 -2.44 10.91 -22.59
N TYR A 18 -1.20 11.43 -22.55
CA TYR A 18 0.00 10.58 -22.57
C TYR A 18 0.11 9.67 -21.32
N MET A 19 -0.29 10.17 -20.15
CA MET A 19 -0.33 9.33 -18.94
C MET A 19 -1.38 8.23 -19.04
N ALA A 20 -2.56 8.53 -19.56
CA ALA A 20 -3.61 7.53 -19.80
C ALA A 20 -3.15 6.48 -20.82
N LEU A 21 -2.49 6.91 -21.89
CA LEU A 21 -1.96 6.00 -22.91
C LEU A 21 -0.86 5.09 -22.33
N LYS A 22 0.10 5.65 -21.58
CA LYS A 22 1.15 4.88 -20.89
C LYS A 22 0.56 3.91 -19.87
N GLY A 23 -0.39 4.36 -19.05
CA GLY A 23 -1.09 3.53 -18.09
C GLY A 23 -1.85 2.39 -18.76
N GLY A 24 -2.57 2.67 -19.84
CA GLY A 24 -3.27 1.66 -20.66
C GLY A 24 -2.31 0.64 -21.27
N LEU A 25 -1.16 1.09 -21.80
CA LEU A 25 -0.13 0.22 -22.33
C LEU A 25 0.44 -0.72 -21.25
N VAL A 26 0.72 -0.18 -20.07
CA VAL A 26 1.25 -0.97 -18.95
C VAL A 26 0.23 -2.00 -18.47
N ILE A 27 -1.05 -1.63 -18.37
CA ILE A 27 -2.12 -2.58 -18.02
C ILE A 27 -2.22 -3.69 -19.06
N LEU A 28 -2.18 -3.34 -20.35
CA LEU A 28 -2.22 -4.32 -21.44
C LEU A 28 -1.03 -5.29 -21.37
N LEU A 29 0.19 -4.77 -21.21
CA LEU A 29 1.40 -5.58 -21.06
C LEU A 29 1.35 -6.46 -19.80
N THR A 30 0.80 -5.96 -18.71
CA THR A 30 0.58 -6.71 -17.47
C THR A 30 -0.35 -7.90 -17.72
N ILE A 31 -1.50 -7.68 -18.38
CA ILE A 31 -2.46 -8.74 -18.70
C ILE A 31 -1.83 -9.80 -19.61
N ILE A 32 -1.10 -9.37 -20.65
CA ILE A 32 -0.41 -10.29 -21.58
C ILE A 32 0.64 -11.11 -20.83
N SER A 33 1.44 -10.46 -19.98
CA SER A 33 2.47 -11.13 -19.18
C SER A 33 1.88 -12.11 -18.18
N ALA A 34 0.80 -11.75 -17.49
CA ALA A 34 0.10 -12.61 -16.54
C ALA A 34 -0.47 -13.86 -17.21
N LYS A 35 -1.00 -13.72 -18.42
CA LYS A 35 -1.68 -14.81 -19.12
C LYS A 35 -0.73 -15.76 -19.86
N TYR A 36 0.36 -15.24 -20.40
CA TYR A 36 1.19 -16.02 -21.34
C TYR A 36 2.64 -16.17 -20.88
N LEU A 37 3.30 -15.09 -20.46
CA LEU A 37 4.72 -15.08 -20.24
C LEU A 37 5.12 -15.72 -18.90
N ILE A 38 4.54 -15.23 -17.83
CA ILE A 38 4.93 -15.63 -16.46
C ILE A 38 4.51 -17.06 -16.11
N PRO A 39 3.30 -17.53 -16.44
CA PRO A 39 2.95 -18.92 -16.18
C PRO A 39 3.87 -19.92 -16.88
N GLN A 40 4.26 -19.64 -18.14
CA GLN A 40 5.20 -20.51 -18.86
C GLN A 40 6.61 -20.49 -18.24
N LEU A 41 7.07 -19.31 -17.82
CA LEU A 41 8.37 -19.18 -17.15
C LEU A 41 8.39 -19.96 -15.83
N LEU A 42 7.40 -19.71 -14.97
CA LEU A 42 7.30 -20.39 -13.66
C LEU A 42 7.11 -21.90 -13.80
N TYR A 43 6.32 -22.36 -14.79
CA TYR A 43 6.16 -23.76 -15.08
C TYR A 43 7.49 -24.44 -15.44
N ARG A 44 8.28 -23.84 -16.34
CA ARG A 44 9.60 -24.40 -16.73
C ARG A 44 10.55 -24.49 -15.53
N ILE A 45 10.56 -23.46 -14.69
CA ILE A 45 11.41 -23.39 -13.51
C ILE A 45 10.93 -24.39 -12.44
N ALA A 46 9.63 -24.47 -12.18
CA ALA A 46 9.06 -25.41 -11.22
C ALA A 46 9.38 -26.89 -11.58
N LYS A 47 9.47 -27.22 -12.87
CA LYS A 47 9.90 -28.56 -13.33
C LYS A 47 11.31 -28.93 -12.90
N THR A 48 12.19 -27.97 -12.66
CA THR A 48 13.57 -28.25 -12.18
C THR A 48 13.59 -28.73 -10.74
N LYS A 49 12.47 -28.57 -9.98
CA LYS A 49 12.35 -28.86 -8.55
C LYS A 49 13.40 -28.17 -7.68
N ASN A 50 13.99 -27.08 -8.18
CA ASN A 50 14.97 -26.29 -7.48
C ASN A 50 14.27 -25.05 -6.84
N GLU A 51 14.14 -25.09 -5.52
CA GLU A 51 13.45 -24.09 -4.72
C GLU A 51 14.14 -22.72 -4.76
N GLU A 52 15.47 -22.70 -4.82
CA GLU A 52 16.26 -21.47 -4.88
C GLU A 52 16.10 -20.77 -6.24
N LEU A 53 16.12 -21.57 -7.32
CA LEU A 53 15.90 -21.08 -8.67
C LEU A 53 14.47 -20.53 -8.81
N PHE A 54 13.49 -21.18 -8.19
CA PHE A 54 12.11 -20.71 -8.18
C PHE A 54 11.98 -19.37 -7.45
N LEU A 55 12.54 -19.23 -6.24
CA LEU A 55 12.57 -17.97 -5.50
C LEU A 55 13.26 -16.86 -6.29
N LEU A 56 14.43 -17.14 -6.86
CA LEU A 56 15.18 -16.18 -7.65
C LEU A 56 14.37 -15.70 -8.87
N SER A 57 13.64 -16.60 -9.53
CA SER A 57 12.79 -16.24 -10.67
C SER A 57 11.66 -15.28 -10.29
N ILE A 58 11.06 -15.44 -9.11
CA ILE A 58 10.05 -14.50 -8.60
C ILE A 58 10.67 -13.13 -8.37
N ILE A 59 11.82 -13.08 -7.69
CA ILE A 59 12.53 -11.84 -7.40
C ILE A 59 12.91 -11.13 -8.71
N VAL A 60 13.52 -11.85 -9.66
CA VAL A 60 13.90 -11.30 -10.98
C VAL A 60 12.68 -10.79 -11.73
N THR A 61 11.57 -11.52 -11.72
CA THR A 61 10.31 -11.09 -12.34
C THR A 61 9.80 -9.79 -11.73
N CYS A 62 9.79 -9.68 -10.39
CA CYS A 62 9.36 -8.46 -9.71
C CYS A 62 10.24 -7.25 -10.09
N PHE A 63 11.55 -7.42 -10.06
CA PHE A 63 12.47 -6.34 -10.45
C PHE A 63 12.39 -5.99 -11.94
N ALA A 64 12.26 -6.96 -12.82
CA ALA A 64 12.15 -6.74 -14.26
C ALA A 64 10.87 -5.94 -14.61
N VAL A 65 9.73 -6.30 -14.02
CA VAL A 65 8.48 -5.57 -14.25
C VAL A 65 8.55 -4.17 -13.62
N ALA A 66 9.09 -4.04 -12.40
CA ALA A 66 9.26 -2.75 -11.75
C ALA A 66 10.18 -1.83 -12.55
N TYR A 67 11.28 -2.35 -13.08
CA TYR A 67 12.19 -1.60 -13.91
C TYR A 67 11.56 -1.21 -15.26
N ALA A 68 10.88 -2.13 -15.94
CA ALA A 68 10.20 -1.86 -17.21
C ALA A 68 9.13 -0.77 -17.06
N THR A 69 8.34 -0.78 -15.98
CA THR A 69 7.36 0.26 -15.69
C THR A 69 8.00 1.60 -15.36
N SER A 70 9.14 1.59 -14.69
CA SER A 70 9.94 2.79 -14.39
C SER A 70 10.47 3.47 -15.66
N LEU A 71 10.89 2.70 -16.67
CA LEU A 71 11.30 3.24 -17.97
C LEU A 71 10.16 3.97 -18.71
N LEU A 72 8.91 3.61 -18.42
CA LEU A 72 7.73 4.29 -18.95
C LEU A 72 7.32 5.53 -18.13
N GLY A 73 8.11 5.88 -17.10
CA GLY A 73 7.88 7.05 -16.23
C GLY A 73 6.87 6.80 -15.12
N LEU A 74 6.58 5.53 -14.78
CA LEU A 74 5.74 5.14 -13.64
C LEU A 74 6.62 4.82 -12.42
N SER A 75 6.01 4.80 -11.22
CA SER A 75 6.78 4.51 -10.01
C SER A 75 7.21 3.03 -9.94
N LEU A 76 8.40 2.78 -9.37
CA LEU A 76 8.88 1.41 -9.09
C LEU A 76 7.90 0.61 -8.23
N GLY A 77 7.24 1.28 -7.26
CA GLY A 77 6.24 0.65 -6.40
C GLY A 77 5.02 0.14 -7.17
N LEU A 78 4.53 0.92 -8.15
CA LEU A 78 3.46 0.47 -9.04
C LEU A 78 3.90 -0.73 -9.87
N GLY A 79 5.13 -0.72 -10.37
CA GLY A 79 5.68 -1.86 -11.12
C GLY A 79 5.81 -3.13 -10.27
N ALA A 80 6.28 -3.00 -9.04
CA ALA A 80 6.34 -4.12 -8.10
C ALA A 80 4.95 -4.66 -7.74
N PHE A 81 3.95 -3.79 -7.57
CA PHE A 81 2.56 -4.19 -7.37
C PHE A 81 2.01 -4.97 -8.57
N LEU A 82 2.25 -4.48 -9.80
CA LEU A 82 1.83 -5.16 -11.02
C LEU A 82 2.52 -6.53 -11.18
N ALA A 83 3.79 -6.64 -10.81
CA ALA A 83 4.50 -7.92 -10.79
C ALA A 83 3.85 -8.92 -9.82
N GLY A 84 3.50 -8.47 -8.62
CA GLY A 84 2.75 -9.28 -7.65
C GLY A 84 1.39 -9.74 -8.21
N LEU A 85 0.67 -8.84 -8.86
CA LEU A 85 -0.61 -9.16 -9.51
C LEU A 85 -0.43 -10.21 -10.63
N ILE A 86 0.60 -10.06 -11.47
CA ILE A 86 0.92 -11.05 -12.53
C ILE A 86 1.19 -12.43 -11.92
N ILE A 87 1.97 -12.50 -10.85
CA ILE A 87 2.33 -13.76 -10.20
C ILE A 87 1.10 -14.37 -9.49
N SER A 88 0.21 -13.55 -8.93
CA SER A 88 -0.99 -14.01 -8.21
C SER A 88 -1.99 -14.72 -9.11
N GLU A 89 -2.03 -14.40 -10.40
CA GLU A 89 -2.88 -15.05 -11.40
C GLU A 89 -2.31 -16.40 -11.90
N SER A 90 -1.08 -16.74 -11.49
CA SER A 90 -0.45 -18.01 -11.89
C SER A 90 -0.87 -19.18 -10.98
N GLU A 91 -0.83 -20.41 -11.50
CA GLU A 91 -1.05 -21.64 -10.71
C GLU A 91 -0.05 -21.78 -9.57
N TYR A 92 1.08 -21.06 -9.63
CA TYR A 92 2.15 -21.09 -8.63
C TYR A 92 2.02 -20.01 -7.56
N SER A 93 0.90 -19.26 -7.52
CA SER A 93 0.70 -18.12 -6.61
C SER A 93 0.89 -18.47 -5.13
N HIS A 94 0.32 -19.58 -4.70
CA HIS A 94 0.47 -20.05 -3.30
C HIS A 94 1.91 -20.41 -2.95
N HIS A 95 2.61 -21.10 -3.86
CA HIS A 95 4.02 -21.44 -3.67
C HIS A 95 4.91 -20.19 -3.64
N ALA A 96 4.69 -19.26 -4.57
CA ALA A 96 5.37 -17.98 -4.63
C ALA A 96 5.15 -17.14 -3.35
N THR A 97 3.90 -17.04 -2.89
CA THR A 97 3.55 -16.34 -1.65
C THR A 97 4.29 -16.92 -0.46
N GLY A 98 4.30 -18.25 -0.29
CA GLY A 98 5.01 -18.90 0.80
C GLY A 98 6.51 -18.61 0.83
N LYS A 99 7.14 -18.46 -0.35
CA LYS A 99 8.57 -18.13 -0.47
C LYS A 99 8.88 -16.66 -0.21
N ILE A 100 7.98 -15.75 -0.57
CA ILE A 100 8.18 -14.29 -0.42
C ILE A 100 7.80 -13.80 0.98
N LEU A 101 6.92 -14.49 1.68
CA LEU A 101 6.41 -14.04 2.97
C LEU A 101 7.50 -13.69 4.01
N PRO A 102 8.58 -14.50 4.19
CA PRO A 102 9.66 -14.14 5.12
C PRO A 102 10.37 -12.84 4.74
N PHE A 103 10.57 -12.59 3.44
CA PHE A 103 11.19 -11.36 2.95
C PHE A 103 10.30 -10.14 3.17
N ARG A 104 8.98 -10.29 3.02
CA ARG A 104 8.02 -9.22 3.34
C ARG A 104 8.18 -8.74 4.77
N GLU A 105 8.27 -9.65 5.74
CA GLU A 105 8.43 -9.30 7.16
C GLU A 105 9.74 -8.52 7.42
N ILE A 106 10.84 -8.95 6.80
CA ILE A 106 12.13 -8.28 6.90
C ILE A 106 12.06 -6.87 6.28
N PHE A 107 11.52 -6.75 5.06
CA PHE A 107 11.43 -5.46 4.38
C PHE A 107 10.47 -4.48 5.06
N LEU A 108 9.35 -4.97 5.61
CA LEU A 108 8.45 -4.15 6.44
C LEU A 108 9.18 -3.63 7.68
N SER A 109 10.00 -4.45 8.34
CA SER A 109 10.78 -4.01 9.49
C SER A 109 11.76 -2.90 9.12
N PHE A 110 12.50 -3.03 8.01
CA PHE A 110 13.38 -1.97 7.50
C PHE A 110 12.61 -0.71 7.11
N PHE A 111 11.44 -0.85 6.50
CA PHE A 111 10.58 0.27 6.14
C PHE A 111 10.16 1.06 7.40
N PHE A 112 9.64 0.38 8.42
CA PHE A 112 9.20 1.05 9.65
C PHE A 112 10.35 1.69 10.43
N VAL A 113 11.52 1.06 10.46
CA VAL A 113 12.73 1.68 11.04
C VAL A 113 13.10 2.95 10.27
N SER A 114 13.11 2.89 8.93
CA SER A 114 13.43 4.06 8.10
C SER A 114 12.43 5.20 8.27
N VAL A 115 11.14 4.89 8.35
CA VAL A 115 10.08 5.89 8.61
C VAL A 115 10.23 6.48 10.02
N GLY A 116 10.55 5.62 11.02
CA GLY A 116 10.80 6.07 12.39
C GLY A 116 11.99 7.03 12.51
N MET A 117 13.04 6.84 11.70
CA MET A 117 14.19 7.75 11.66
C MET A 117 13.87 9.12 11.02
N LEU A 118 12.83 9.21 10.19
CA LEU A 118 12.37 10.49 9.63
C LEU A 118 11.45 11.27 10.58
N PHE A 119 11.05 10.64 11.67
CA PHE A 119 10.09 11.19 12.62
C PHE A 119 10.79 12.10 13.65
N ASP A 120 10.35 13.34 13.73
CA ASP A 120 10.86 14.30 14.69
C ASP A 120 10.11 14.19 16.02
N ILE A 121 10.80 13.64 17.04
CA ILE A 121 10.26 13.48 18.40
C ILE A 121 10.07 14.85 19.09
N GLY A 122 10.94 15.83 18.80
CA GLY A 122 10.79 17.20 19.31
C GLY A 122 9.50 17.83 18.80
N PHE A 123 9.26 17.74 17.49
CA PHE A 123 8.04 18.21 16.87
C PHE A 123 6.78 17.54 17.46
N LEU A 124 6.84 16.22 17.72
CA LEU A 124 5.74 15.51 18.39
C LEU A 124 5.47 16.08 19.79
N ALA A 125 6.52 16.31 20.59
CA ALA A 125 6.36 16.81 21.95
C ALA A 125 5.78 18.23 22.01
N GLU A 126 6.23 19.11 21.10
CA GLU A 126 5.74 20.47 20.98
C GLU A 126 4.28 20.57 20.50
N ASN A 127 3.87 19.62 19.65
CA ASN A 127 2.54 19.65 19.02
C ASN A 127 1.61 18.52 19.50
N LEU A 128 1.91 17.90 20.64
CA LEU A 128 1.27 16.67 21.10
C LEU A 128 -0.26 16.76 21.12
N LEU A 129 -0.81 17.83 21.67
CA LEU A 129 -2.28 17.99 21.80
C LEU A 129 -2.94 18.09 20.42
N LEU A 130 -2.35 18.81 19.49
CA LEU A 130 -2.87 18.97 18.13
C LEU A 130 -2.77 17.62 17.37
N ILE A 131 -1.65 16.92 17.51
CA ILE A 131 -1.45 15.62 16.87
C ILE A 131 -2.48 14.60 17.38
N LEU A 132 -2.72 14.53 18.70
CA LEU A 132 -3.74 13.65 19.26
C LEU A 132 -5.15 14.01 18.79
N ALA A 133 -5.47 15.30 18.67
CA ALA A 133 -6.74 15.75 18.11
C ALA A 133 -6.90 15.34 16.64
N LEU A 134 -5.82 15.46 15.83
CA LEU A 134 -5.82 15.04 14.44
C LEU A 134 -5.90 13.51 14.27
N VAL A 135 -5.26 12.74 15.15
CA VAL A 135 -5.39 11.26 15.20
C VAL A 135 -6.83 10.88 15.48
N LEU A 136 -7.46 11.51 16.50
CA LEU A 136 -8.86 11.26 16.81
C LEU A 136 -9.80 11.67 15.66
N LEU A 137 -9.55 12.81 15.04
CA LEU A 137 -10.33 13.27 13.89
C LEU A 137 -10.19 12.28 12.71
N THR A 138 -8.98 11.84 12.41
CA THR A 138 -8.71 10.82 11.37
C THR A 138 -9.45 9.53 11.65
N PHE A 139 -9.40 9.06 12.90
CA PHE A 139 -10.15 7.90 13.35
C PHE A 139 -11.66 8.07 13.10
N LEU A 140 -12.24 9.16 13.58
CA LEU A 140 -13.68 9.42 13.46
C LEU A 140 -14.13 9.53 11.99
N VAL A 141 -13.42 10.30 11.19
CA VAL A 141 -13.75 10.49 9.77
C VAL A 141 -13.67 9.16 9.02
N LYS A 142 -12.57 8.41 9.15
CA LYS A 142 -12.41 7.13 8.49
C LYS A 142 -13.40 6.08 8.99
N PHE A 143 -13.67 6.03 10.29
CA PHE A 143 -14.68 5.16 10.88
C PHE A 143 -16.06 5.43 10.29
N ILE A 144 -16.50 6.69 10.27
CA ILE A 144 -17.83 7.06 9.75
C ILE A 144 -17.92 6.72 8.25
N VAL A 145 -16.95 7.20 7.45
CA VAL A 145 -16.95 6.99 5.99
C VAL A 145 -16.94 5.50 5.64
N THR A 146 -16.07 4.72 6.30
CA THR A 146 -15.98 3.27 6.06
C THR A 146 -17.25 2.55 6.47
N SER A 147 -17.79 2.87 7.67
CA SER A 147 -19.03 2.26 8.17
C SER A 147 -20.21 2.57 7.26
N MET A 148 -20.33 3.82 6.77
CA MET A 148 -21.36 4.21 5.82
C MET A 148 -21.21 3.49 4.47
N ALA A 149 -19.99 3.39 3.96
CA ALA A 149 -19.70 2.68 2.71
C ALA A 149 -20.09 1.20 2.79
N VAL A 150 -19.67 0.51 3.87
CA VAL A 150 -20.01 -0.91 4.08
C VAL A 150 -21.53 -1.09 4.27
N LYS A 151 -22.18 -0.18 4.98
CA LYS A 151 -23.63 -0.20 5.15
C LYS A 151 -24.39 -0.02 3.84
N SER A 152 -23.91 0.87 2.97
CA SER A 152 -24.52 1.11 1.64
C SER A 152 -24.44 -0.11 0.71
N LEU A 153 -23.45 -1.00 0.94
CA LEU A 153 -23.30 -2.28 0.22
C LEU A 153 -24.22 -3.39 0.74
N GLY A 154 -25.13 -3.08 1.68
CA GLY A 154 -26.14 -4.04 2.17
C GLY A 154 -25.70 -4.84 3.41
N SER A 155 -24.52 -4.60 3.97
CA SER A 155 -24.04 -5.28 5.17
C SER A 155 -24.86 -4.91 6.41
N SER A 156 -24.83 -5.76 7.44
CA SER A 156 -25.47 -5.49 8.71
C SER A 156 -24.83 -4.29 9.42
N PHE A 157 -25.58 -3.64 10.32
CA PHE A 157 -25.04 -2.52 11.09
C PHE A 157 -23.82 -2.94 11.93
N LYS A 158 -23.85 -4.14 12.48
CA LYS A 158 -22.74 -4.72 13.25
C LYS A 158 -21.48 -4.90 12.40
N GLU A 159 -21.60 -5.48 11.21
CA GLU A 159 -20.47 -5.66 10.30
C GLU A 159 -19.89 -4.33 9.85
N SER A 160 -20.74 -3.36 9.49
CA SER A 160 -20.33 -2.02 9.10
C SER A 160 -19.52 -1.32 10.20
N PHE A 161 -19.97 -1.44 11.44
CA PHE A 161 -19.27 -0.89 12.61
C PHE A 161 -17.92 -1.57 12.83
N ILE A 162 -17.86 -2.91 12.77
CA ILE A 162 -16.64 -3.69 12.95
C ILE A 162 -15.61 -3.34 11.88
N VAL A 163 -16.02 -3.27 10.60
CA VAL A 163 -15.11 -2.93 9.50
C VAL A 163 -14.61 -1.49 9.63
N GLY A 164 -15.49 -0.53 9.92
CA GLY A 164 -15.09 0.86 10.14
C GLY A 164 -14.07 1.00 11.26
N PHE A 165 -14.26 0.28 12.35
CA PHE A 165 -13.35 0.25 13.50
C PHE A 165 -12.01 -0.46 13.20
N SER A 166 -11.97 -1.31 12.18
CA SER A 166 -10.78 -2.08 11.81
C SER A 166 -9.88 -1.39 10.79
N ILE A 167 -10.40 -0.45 9.97
CA ILE A 167 -9.68 0.14 8.82
C ILE A 167 -9.44 1.66 9.03
N PHE A 168 -9.38 2.13 10.26
CA PHE A 168 -9.22 3.56 10.53
C PHE A 168 -7.78 4.07 10.33
N GLN A 169 -6.79 3.19 10.36
CA GLN A 169 -5.38 3.57 10.26
C GLN A 169 -5.04 4.25 8.93
N VAL A 170 -4.02 5.09 8.94
CA VAL A 170 -3.37 5.59 7.73
C VAL A 170 -2.37 4.53 7.26
N GLY A 171 -2.50 4.05 6.03
CA GLY A 171 -1.67 2.97 5.50
C GLY A 171 -0.27 3.44 5.06
N GLU A 172 0.67 2.50 4.92
CA GLU A 172 2.06 2.75 4.54
C GLU A 172 2.21 3.42 3.17
N PHE A 173 1.33 3.14 2.22
CA PHE A 173 1.34 3.80 0.91
C PHE A 173 1.08 5.30 0.99
N SER A 174 0.35 5.75 2.01
CA SER A 174 0.12 7.17 2.24
C SER A 174 1.41 7.90 2.63
N LEU A 175 2.35 7.22 3.32
CA LEU A 175 3.66 7.76 3.64
C LEU A 175 4.53 7.96 2.39
N LEU A 176 4.47 7.02 1.43
CA LEU A 176 5.14 7.16 0.14
C LEU A 176 4.56 8.34 -0.65
N LEU A 177 3.24 8.48 -0.67
CA LEU A 177 2.58 9.60 -1.35
C LEU A 177 2.92 10.95 -0.71
N ALA A 178 2.97 11.02 0.62
CA ALA A 178 3.37 12.24 1.34
C ALA A 178 4.83 12.62 1.05
N LYS A 179 5.73 11.63 0.96
CA LYS A 179 7.13 11.84 0.58
C LYS A 179 7.27 12.39 -0.85
N GLU A 180 6.49 11.87 -1.80
CA GLU A 180 6.42 12.43 -3.15
C GLU A 180 5.83 13.84 -3.15
N GLY A 181 4.80 14.11 -2.33
CA GLY A 181 4.23 15.44 -2.17
C GLY A 181 5.24 16.47 -1.64
N LEU A 182 6.08 16.07 -0.69
CA LEU A 182 7.18 16.90 -0.18
C LEU A 182 8.24 17.16 -1.27
N LYS A 183 8.61 16.14 -2.05
CA LYS A 183 9.60 16.25 -3.12
C LYS A 183 9.20 17.23 -4.22
N TYR A 184 7.90 17.32 -4.53
CA TYR A 184 7.33 18.23 -5.53
C TYR A 184 6.76 19.52 -4.90
N GLU A 185 7.15 19.85 -3.68
CA GLU A 185 6.75 21.08 -2.96
C GLU A 185 5.22 21.27 -2.82
N LEU A 186 4.44 20.18 -2.96
CA LEU A 186 2.99 20.17 -2.72
C LEU A 186 2.65 20.17 -1.23
N LEU A 187 3.59 19.74 -0.39
CA LEU A 187 3.51 19.72 1.06
C LEU A 187 4.74 20.45 1.63
N ASP A 188 4.53 21.29 2.62
CA ASP A 188 5.60 21.85 3.42
C ASP A 188 6.07 20.81 4.47
N ASN A 189 7.26 21.03 5.04
CA ASN A 189 7.85 20.10 6.00
C ASN A 189 7.00 19.94 7.27
N THR A 190 6.35 21.02 7.72
CA THR A 190 5.47 20.98 8.90
C THR A 190 4.26 20.08 8.68
N THR A 191 3.57 20.23 7.55
CA THR A 191 2.44 19.37 7.17
C THR A 191 2.89 17.92 7.01
N TYR A 192 4.08 17.69 6.44
CA TYR A 192 4.66 16.36 6.32
C TYR A 192 4.92 15.71 7.69
N GLN A 193 5.46 16.44 8.68
CA GLN A 193 5.68 15.95 10.03
C GLN A 193 4.35 15.64 10.76
N PHE A 194 3.32 16.46 10.62
CA PHE A 194 1.98 16.12 11.12
C PHE A 194 1.46 14.82 10.51
N PHE A 195 1.59 14.68 9.21
CA PHE A 195 1.13 13.48 8.50
C PHE A 195 1.89 12.23 8.94
N LEU A 196 3.23 12.30 9.11
CA LEU A 196 4.05 11.22 9.66
C LEU A 196 3.59 10.84 11.08
N ALA A 197 3.41 11.83 11.96
CA ALA A 197 2.98 11.60 13.33
C ALA A 197 1.62 10.88 13.39
N ILE A 198 0.62 11.36 12.64
CA ILE A 198 -0.72 10.76 12.57
C ILE A 198 -0.63 9.33 12.03
N SER A 199 0.13 9.11 10.97
CA SER A 199 0.27 7.79 10.33
C SER A 199 0.89 6.79 11.30
N ILE A 200 2.02 7.13 11.91
CA ILE A 200 2.73 6.25 12.85
C ILE A 200 1.85 5.96 14.07
N LEU A 201 1.23 6.97 14.68
CA LEU A 201 0.38 6.76 15.86
C LEU A 201 -0.85 5.90 15.54
N THR A 202 -1.52 6.12 14.39
CA THR A 202 -2.65 5.29 14.00
C THR A 202 -2.22 3.84 13.74
N MET A 203 -1.05 3.61 13.15
CA MET A 203 -0.51 2.26 12.96
C MET A 203 -0.18 1.58 14.30
N ILE A 204 0.43 2.29 15.25
CA ILE A 204 0.75 1.76 16.60
C ILE A 204 -0.53 1.41 17.35
N ILE A 205 -1.57 2.24 17.27
CA ILE A 205 -2.82 2.04 17.99
C ILE A 205 -3.63 0.86 17.41
N THR A 206 -3.54 0.61 16.11
CA THR A 206 -4.37 -0.38 15.40
C THR A 206 -4.33 -1.80 16.01
N PRO A 207 -3.18 -2.42 16.35
CA PRO A 207 -3.17 -3.76 16.93
C PRO A 207 -3.92 -3.83 18.27
N PHE A 208 -3.86 -2.77 19.07
CA PHE A 208 -4.57 -2.70 20.35
C PHE A 208 -6.08 -2.61 20.16
N VAL A 209 -6.51 -1.83 19.17
CA VAL A 209 -7.92 -1.69 18.79
C VAL A 209 -8.47 -3.02 18.25
N LEU A 210 -7.72 -3.70 17.36
CA LEU A 210 -8.13 -4.99 16.81
C LEU A 210 -8.24 -6.09 17.88
N LYS A 211 -7.34 -6.10 18.85
CA LYS A 211 -7.41 -7.06 19.97
C LYS A 211 -8.67 -6.88 20.84
N GLN A 212 -9.15 -5.65 20.98
CA GLN A 212 -10.40 -5.39 21.71
C GLN A 212 -11.63 -5.88 20.93
N ARG A 213 -11.57 -5.85 19.58
CA ARG A 213 -12.63 -6.37 18.73
C ARG A 213 -12.88 -7.86 18.98
N GLU A 214 -11.84 -8.68 19.07
CA GLU A 214 -11.96 -10.12 19.34
C GLU A 214 -12.73 -10.40 20.64
N LYS A 215 -12.51 -9.59 21.68
CA LYS A 215 -13.26 -9.71 22.94
C LYS A 215 -14.75 -9.38 22.78
N LEU A 216 -15.10 -8.44 21.91
CA LEU A 216 -16.49 -8.07 21.62
C LEU A 216 -17.23 -9.14 20.78
N GLU A 217 -16.50 -9.93 19.99
CA GLU A 217 -17.04 -11.06 19.23
C GLU A 217 -17.21 -12.30 20.11
N ILE A 218 -16.22 -12.65 20.93
CA ILE A 218 -16.22 -13.85 21.79
C ILE A 218 -17.23 -13.73 22.96
N GLY A 219 -17.44 -12.53 23.50
CA GLY A 219 -18.37 -12.30 24.62
C GLY A 219 -19.85 -12.54 24.31
N ARG A 220 -20.21 -12.87 23.05
CA ARG A 220 -21.59 -13.16 22.60
C ARG A 220 -21.79 -14.56 22.03
N ALA A 221 -20.77 -15.40 22.01
CA ALA A 221 -20.90 -16.81 21.60
C ALA A 221 -21.37 -17.73 22.75
N HIS A 222 -21.63 -17.18 23.94
CA HIS A 222 -22.07 -17.89 25.15
C HIS A 222 -23.40 -17.38 25.70
N VAL A 223 -24.29 -16.85 24.84
CA VAL A 223 -25.70 -16.59 25.24
C VAL A 223 -26.62 -17.27 24.25
#